data_906846821e70b02ae0f59958fd95c884
#
_entry.id   906846821e70b02ae0f59958fd95c884
#
_cell.length_a   1.000
_cell.length_b   1.000
_cell.length_c   1.000
_cell.angle_alpha   90.00
_cell.angle_beta   90.00
_cell.angle_gamma   90.00
#
_symmetry.space_group_name_H-M   'P 1'
#
loop_
_entity.id
_entity.type
_entity.pdbx_description
1 polymer ?
#
loop_
_entity_poly.entity_id
_entity_poly.type
_entity_poly.pdbx_seq_one_letter_code
_entity_poly.pdbx_strand_id
1 'polypeptide(L)'
;MDVYSASVWPRLEPFLLGALQAAPPGKLSVHYLRKMASYVRTREGCFPRLGWHMWRHIACGKLQLPEDLAWLYFETFDLLAPRSPEEKLEWAEALSQCQSPRELDRQRSKLSVDTLHFLLFLYLQQLNRVSLRTSLIGEEWPSPRSRSPASFSEREAKASSHNKNWDDQAHLTFVQTHLTEILELLAEPGELSSSGQPPRDGQLLPAALQGLSLLLEGSASHGRAVHPLHRLLGRAPFQTQAGYSKLSRSYSLQKLQSWLHQALTLNPFGMSTCLRSGKKLAWALQVEGTMKRAKIARNTHLAPPGSRVVLMSQLYKQTLAKDSEKLADANVKLHRCNEAFIYLLSPLRSVTLDKCRNSTVVLGPVVTSVHVQSCESVRLVCVAARLAVGASSHCTIHILTPTRPLLLPGNVALTLGPFHTYYPTLEDHMASVGLAVVPNLWDKPLLFGADGPTPDPASYRILPPAEFWPLVVPFQMEGDTCEVPGGLPPTYQQAVEAREQRVQDWQKTVKDAHLNKEQRRQFQVLVEQKFHEWLLERGQRQELDSLLPAAVTPSHPTDSALSTCGSQPSLHRPKEQAAQRAVGRTPTVC
;
A
#
# COMPACT_ATOMS: atom_id res chain seq x y z
N MET A 1 37.26 14.16 17.12
CA MET A 1 36.26 14.71 18.05
C MET A 1 34.86 14.49 17.46
N ASP A 2 34.25 13.32 17.51
CA ASP A 2 32.83 13.15 17.12
C ASP A 2 32.26 11.82 17.63
N VAL A 3 32.69 11.42 18.83
CA VAL A 3 32.28 10.13 19.43
C VAL A 3 30.82 10.14 19.93
N TYR A 4 30.15 11.31 19.94
CA TYR A 4 28.81 11.47 20.53
C TYR A 4 27.84 12.27 19.66
N SER A 5 27.88 12.10 18.34
CA SER A 5 26.83 12.65 17.47
C SER A 5 25.66 11.66 17.33
N ALA A 6 24.46 12.17 17.46
CA ALA A 6 23.25 11.43 17.16
C ALA A 6 22.65 11.93 15.84
N SER A 7 22.14 11.02 15.04
CA SER A 7 21.29 11.33 13.90
C SER A 7 19.88 10.85 14.20
N VAL A 8 18.91 11.73 14.04
CA VAL A 8 17.49 11.47 14.26
C VAL A 8 16.75 11.70 12.96
N TRP A 9 15.76 10.89 12.64
CA TRP A 9 14.96 11.02 11.40
C TRP A 9 13.50 10.62 11.62
N PRO A 10 12.58 11.10 10.76
CA PRO A 10 11.20 10.66 10.76
C PRO A 10 11.10 9.17 10.41
N ARG A 11 10.32 8.42 11.17
CA ARG A 11 10.01 7.02 10.90
C ARG A 11 9.16 6.92 9.65
N LEU A 12 9.47 5.95 8.77
CA LEU A 12 8.71 5.77 7.53
C LEU A 12 7.24 5.35 7.81
N GLU A 13 7.04 4.39 8.68
CA GLU A 13 5.76 3.70 8.85
C GLU A 13 4.59 4.60 9.25
N PRO A 14 4.67 5.50 10.25
CA PRO A 14 3.56 6.37 10.60
C PRO A 14 3.14 7.31 9.46
N PHE A 15 4.09 7.81 8.69
CA PHE A 15 3.81 8.68 7.54
C PHE A 15 3.23 7.89 6.38
N LEU A 16 3.74 6.68 6.13
CA LEU A 16 3.30 5.84 5.02
C LEU A 16 1.90 5.29 5.26
N LEU A 17 1.64 4.75 6.45
CA LEU A 17 0.44 3.97 6.78
C LEU A 17 -0.55 4.75 7.63
N GLY A 18 -0.06 5.66 8.49
CA GLY A 18 -0.88 6.42 9.43
C GLY A 18 -1.53 7.64 8.82
N ALA A 19 -0.83 8.38 7.96
CA ALA A 19 -1.38 9.56 7.31
C ALA A 19 -2.38 9.17 6.22
N LEU A 20 -3.66 9.51 6.40
CA LEU A 20 -4.67 9.34 5.37
C LEU A 20 -4.39 10.30 4.21
N GLN A 21 -4.56 9.83 2.98
CA GLN A 21 -4.30 10.63 1.76
C GLN A 21 -5.44 11.61 1.44
N ALA A 22 -6.11 12.11 2.46
CA ALA A 22 -7.17 13.09 2.35
C ALA A 22 -7.00 14.16 3.43
N ALA A 23 -7.52 15.36 3.16
CA ALA A 23 -7.48 16.44 4.14
C ALA A 23 -8.31 16.08 5.38
N PRO A 24 -7.77 16.29 6.59
CA PRO A 24 -8.52 16.07 7.80
C PRO A 24 -9.67 17.09 7.92
N PRO A 25 -10.78 16.72 8.57
CA PRO A 25 -11.87 17.64 8.86
C PRO A 25 -11.40 18.90 9.59
N GLY A 26 -12.10 20.03 9.38
CA GLY A 26 -11.74 21.32 9.97
C GLY A 26 -11.59 21.30 11.48
N LYS A 27 -12.39 20.48 12.17
CA LYS A 27 -12.35 20.31 13.64
C LYS A 27 -11.22 19.39 14.13
N LEU A 28 -10.46 18.76 13.24
CA LEU A 28 -9.23 18.07 13.59
C LEU A 28 -8.01 19.01 13.40
N SER A 29 -8.15 20.29 13.72
CA SER A 29 -7.06 21.26 13.67
C SER A 29 -6.21 21.23 14.94
N VAL A 30 -5.01 21.80 14.87
CA VAL A 30 -4.07 21.91 16.00
C VAL A 30 -4.73 22.51 17.25
N HIS A 31 -5.56 23.54 17.07
CA HIS A 31 -6.29 24.15 18.16
C HIS A 31 -7.19 23.16 18.93
N TYR A 32 -7.95 22.34 18.20
CA TYR A 32 -8.79 21.33 18.83
C TYR A 32 -7.98 20.18 19.42
N LEU A 33 -6.85 19.80 18.80
CA LEU A 33 -5.96 18.79 19.37
C LEU A 33 -5.33 19.28 20.68
N ARG A 34 -4.95 20.57 20.81
CA ARG A 34 -4.50 21.16 22.07
C ARG A 34 -5.60 21.11 23.13
N LYS A 35 -6.84 21.43 22.78
CA LYS A 35 -7.99 21.29 23.70
C LYS A 35 -8.22 19.84 24.13
N MET A 36 -8.09 18.90 23.21
CA MET A 36 -8.18 17.48 23.53
C MET A 36 -7.04 17.06 24.47
N ALA A 37 -5.80 17.45 24.20
CA ALA A 37 -4.68 17.16 25.06
C ALA A 37 -4.87 17.70 26.49
N SER A 38 -5.32 18.94 26.62
CA SER A 38 -5.68 19.53 27.92
C SER A 38 -6.79 18.74 28.61
N TYR A 39 -7.87 18.40 27.89
CA TYR A 39 -9.00 17.66 28.42
C TYR A 39 -8.61 16.29 28.99
N VAL A 40 -7.80 15.51 28.25
CA VAL A 40 -7.39 14.18 28.70
C VAL A 40 -6.40 14.20 29.86
N ARG A 41 -5.65 15.30 30.02
CA ARG A 41 -4.70 15.49 31.11
C ARG A 41 -5.32 16.02 32.40
N THR A 42 -6.29 16.93 32.30
CA THR A 42 -6.92 17.58 33.47
C THR A 42 -7.98 16.74 34.14
N ARG A 43 -8.43 15.63 33.53
CA ARG A 43 -9.37 14.73 34.18
C ARG A 43 -8.71 13.90 35.26
N GLU A 44 -9.43 13.66 36.34
CA GLU A 44 -9.01 12.78 37.43
C GLU A 44 -8.49 11.45 36.87
N GLY A 45 -7.25 11.12 37.23
CA GLY A 45 -6.60 9.88 36.81
C GLY A 45 -5.85 9.94 35.49
N CYS A 46 -5.78 11.07 34.81
CA CYS A 46 -5.08 11.24 33.53
C CYS A 46 -5.20 10.01 32.62
N PHE A 47 -5.73 10.07 31.43
CA PHE A 47 -5.92 8.88 30.59
C PHE A 47 -4.61 8.48 29.88
N PRO A 48 -3.73 7.65 30.46
CA PRO A 48 -2.54 7.19 29.77
C PRO A 48 -2.88 6.31 28.57
N ARG A 49 -4.01 5.60 28.66
CA ARG A 49 -4.62 4.85 27.57
C ARG A 49 -6.03 5.34 27.31
N LEU A 50 -6.32 5.54 26.02
CA LEU A 50 -7.62 6.00 25.54
C LEU A 50 -8.40 4.81 24.98
N GLY A 51 -9.49 4.41 25.64
CA GLY A 51 -10.39 3.38 25.13
C GLY A 51 -11.30 3.92 24.02
N TRP A 52 -11.82 3.03 23.16
CA TRP A 52 -12.75 3.38 22.09
C TRP A 52 -13.93 4.23 22.60
N HIS A 53 -14.53 3.87 23.71
CA HIS A 53 -15.71 4.57 24.25
C HIS A 53 -15.40 6.05 24.59
N MET A 54 -14.24 6.31 25.20
CA MET A 54 -13.80 7.66 25.52
C MET A 54 -13.44 8.44 24.25
N TRP A 55 -12.75 7.81 23.31
CA TRP A 55 -12.45 8.46 22.03
C TRP A 55 -13.72 8.82 21.27
N ARG A 56 -14.68 7.89 21.15
CA ARG A 56 -15.98 8.15 20.52
C ARG A 56 -16.69 9.35 21.16
N HIS A 57 -16.70 9.43 22.52
CA HIS A 57 -17.26 10.59 23.21
C HIS A 57 -16.55 11.90 22.84
N ILE A 58 -15.24 11.93 22.79
CA ILE A 58 -14.46 13.10 22.39
C ILE A 58 -14.69 13.44 20.91
N ALA A 59 -14.56 12.45 20.03
CA ALA A 59 -14.66 12.63 18.59
C ALA A 59 -16.06 13.08 18.17
N CYS A 60 -17.10 12.38 18.57
CA CYS A 60 -18.48 12.70 18.15
C CYS A 60 -19.04 13.87 18.95
N GLY A 61 -18.78 13.93 20.26
CA GLY A 61 -19.34 14.97 21.14
C GLY A 61 -18.62 16.31 21.08
N LYS A 62 -17.29 16.32 21.10
CA LYS A 62 -16.47 17.56 21.14
C LYS A 62 -15.95 17.99 19.78
N LEU A 63 -15.44 17.05 18.99
CA LEU A 63 -14.93 17.33 17.66
C LEU A 63 -16.01 17.27 16.57
N GLN A 64 -17.21 16.79 16.91
CA GLN A 64 -18.36 16.64 15.99
C GLN A 64 -18.01 15.86 14.73
N LEU A 65 -17.19 14.83 14.87
CA LEU A 65 -16.86 13.90 13.79
C LEU A 65 -17.99 12.85 13.66
N PRO A 66 -18.30 12.41 12.45
CA PRO A 66 -19.13 11.23 12.24
C PRO A 66 -18.50 10.00 12.92
N GLU A 67 -19.32 9.08 13.42
CA GLU A 67 -18.84 7.89 14.13
C GLU A 67 -17.96 7.01 13.26
N ASP A 68 -18.32 6.82 12.01
CA ASP A 68 -17.51 6.06 11.03
C ASP A 68 -16.10 6.66 10.85
N LEU A 69 -16.00 7.98 10.87
CA LEU A 69 -14.72 8.67 10.77
C LEU A 69 -13.91 8.58 12.07
N ALA A 70 -14.59 8.68 13.21
CA ALA A 70 -13.95 8.47 14.50
C ALA A 70 -13.37 7.05 14.61
N TRP A 71 -14.13 6.05 14.15
CA TRP A 71 -13.67 4.67 14.08
C TRP A 71 -12.52 4.50 13.09
N LEU A 72 -12.59 5.10 11.91
CA LEU A 72 -11.53 5.05 10.92
C LEU A 72 -10.17 5.50 11.47
N TYR A 73 -10.12 6.63 12.22
CA TYR A 73 -8.89 7.09 12.84
C TYR A 73 -8.40 6.11 13.90
N PHE A 74 -9.28 5.62 14.75
CA PHE A 74 -8.94 4.69 15.81
C PHE A 74 -8.40 3.36 15.25
N GLU A 75 -9.10 2.79 14.28
CA GLU A 75 -8.73 1.56 13.60
C GLU A 75 -7.43 1.71 12.78
N THR A 76 -7.21 2.87 12.11
CA THR A 76 -5.97 3.14 11.38
C THR A 76 -4.77 3.19 12.31
N PHE A 77 -4.95 3.80 13.49
CA PHE A 77 -3.90 3.84 14.50
C PHE A 77 -3.63 2.45 15.10
N ASP A 78 -4.68 1.67 15.32
CA ASP A 78 -4.58 0.30 15.85
C ASP A 78 -3.79 -0.63 14.91
N LEU A 79 -3.89 -0.43 13.59
CA LEU A 79 -3.08 -1.17 12.60
C LEU A 79 -1.57 -0.86 12.68
N LEU A 80 -1.18 0.26 13.28
CA LEU A 80 0.23 0.59 13.54
C LEU A 80 0.75 -0.03 14.83
N ALA A 81 -0.14 -0.56 15.69
CA ALA A 81 0.26 -1.20 16.93
C ALA A 81 0.95 -2.54 16.65
N PRO A 82 2.07 -2.84 17.32
CA PRO A 82 2.72 -4.13 17.20
C PRO A 82 1.88 -5.19 17.92
N ARG A 83 1.15 -5.99 17.14
CA ARG A 83 0.40 -7.16 17.61
C ARG A 83 0.95 -8.42 16.97
N SER A 84 0.94 -9.51 17.72
CA SER A 84 1.29 -10.82 17.17
C SER A 84 0.22 -11.31 16.17
N PRO A 85 0.57 -12.21 15.25
CA PRO A 85 -0.41 -12.82 14.36
C PRO A 85 -1.55 -13.49 15.13
N GLU A 86 -1.25 -14.17 16.23
CA GLU A 86 -2.21 -14.87 17.09
C GLU A 86 -3.22 -13.87 17.69
N GLU A 87 -2.75 -12.77 18.28
CA GLU A 87 -3.62 -11.71 18.83
C GLU A 87 -4.57 -11.10 17.78
N LYS A 88 -4.09 -10.99 16.53
CA LYS A 88 -4.93 -10.52 15.41
C LYS A 88 -6.00 -11.54 15.02
N LEU A 89 -5.65 -12.82 15.00
CA LEU A 89 -6.58 -13.90 14.68
C LEU A 89 -7.64 -14.05 15.76
N GLU A 90 -7.27 -14.04 17.05
CA GLU A 90 -8.21 -14.03 18.19
C GLU A 90 -9.15 -12.82 18.12
N TRP A 91 -8.64 -11.65 17.76
CA TRP A 91 -9.46 -10.46 17.56
C TRP A 91 -10.46 -10.62 16.42
N ALA A 92 -10.02 -11.16 15.28
CA ALA A 92 -10.87 -11.41 14.13
C ALA A 92 -11.98 -12.43 14.45
N GLU A 93 -11.65 -13.49 15.17
CA GLU A 93 -12.60 -14.48 15.63
C GLU A 93 -13.66 -13.84 16.56
N ALA A 94 -13.21 -13.07 17.54
CA ALA A 94 -14.11 -12.35 18.44
C ALA A 94 -15.05 -11.38 17.72
N LEU A 95 -14.59 -10.73 16.64
CA LEU A 95 -15.43 -9.88 15.80
C LEU A 95 -16.43 -10.68 14.97
N SER A 96 -16.04 -11.85 14.47
CA SER A 96 -16.90 -12.70 13.64
C SER A 96 -18.08 -13.28 14.41
N GLN A 97 -17.91 -13.45 15.73
CA GLN A 97 -18.96 -13.95 16.64
C GLN A 97 -20.00 -12.88 17.00
N CYS A 98 -19.74 -11.60 16.71
CA CYS A 98 -20.69 -10.52 17.00
C CYS A 98 -21.86 -10.54 16.03
N GLN A 99 -23.05 -10.84 16.52
CA GLN A 99 -24.28 -10.90 15.71
C GLN A 99 -25.06 -9.58 15.71
N SER A 100 -24.79 -8.70 16.66
CA SER A 100 -25.48 -7.42 16.80
C SER A 100 -24.54 -6.22 16.87
N PRO A 101 -25.00 -5.01 16.46
CA PRO A 101 -24.24 -3.78 16.61
C PRO A 101 -23.81 -3.49 18.05
N ARG A 102 -24.63 -3.90 19.04
CA ARG A 102 -24.31 -3.73 20.46
C ARG A 102 -23.16 -4.63 20.93
N GLU A 103 -23.10 -5.86 20.42
CA GLU A 103 -21.98 -6.77 20.70
C GLU A 103 -20.70 -6.27 20.06
N LEU A 104 -20.78 -5.79 18.82
CA LEU A 104 -19.67 -5.18 18.13
C LEU A 104 -19.11 -3.97 18.89
N ASP A 105 -19.98 -3.07 19.38
CA ASP A 105 -19.56 -1.90 20.15
C ASP A 105 -18.94 -2.32 21.50
N ARG A 106 -19.49 -3.34 22.16
CA ARG A 106 -18.90 -3.93 23.37
C ARG A 106 -17.51 -4.53 23.10
N GLN A 107 -17.34 -5.21 21.98
CA GLN A 107 -16.04 -5.78 21.60
C GLN A 107 -15.04 -4.66 21.29
N ARG A 108 -15.43 -3.64 20.50
CA ARG A 108 -14.61 -2.45 20.23
C ARG A 108 -14.19 -1.72 21.52
N SER A 109 -15.04 -1.71 22.53
CA SER A 109 -14.76 -1.03 23.81
C SER A 109 -13.65 -1.70 24.63
N LYS A 110 -13.23 -2.94 24.28
CA LYS A 110 -12.06 -3.58 24.87
C LYS A 110 -10.74 -3.00 24.32
N LEU A 111 -10.78 -2.32 23.17
CA LEU A 111 -9.61 -1.72 22.59
C LEU A 111 -9.25 -0.42 23.30
N SER A 112 -7.96 -0.23 23.48
CA SER A 112 -7.41 1.01 23.99
C SER A 112 -6.06 1.30 23.34
N VAL A 113 -5.76 2.58 23.14
CA VAL A 113 -4.54 3.08 22.53
C VAL A 113 -3.76 3.97 23.49
N ASP A 114 -2.46 4.08 23.32
CA ASP A 114 -1.67 5.07 24.05
C ASP A 114 -2.12 6.48 23.66
N THR A 115 -2.45 7.31 24.64
CA THR A 115 -3.05 8.63 24.40
C THR A 115 -2.09 9.59 23.69
N LEU A 116 -0.81 9.58 24.08
CA LEU A 116 0.18 10.50 23.48
C LEU A 116 0.53 10.09 22.06
N HIS A 117 0.69 8.81 21.82
CA HIS A 117 0.90 8.28 20.46
C HIS A 117 -0.30 8.60 19.57
N PHE A 118 -1.52 8.38 20.06
CA PHE A 118 -2.74 8.65 19.31
C PHE A 118 -2.91 10.15 19.01
N LEU A 119 -2.57 11.01 19.96
CA LEU A 119 -2.61 12.46 19.76
C LEU A 119 -1.65 12.90 18.64
N LEU A 120 -0.44 12.35 18.62
CA LEU A 120 0.52 12.61 17.53
C LEU A 120 0.07 12.02 16.20
N PHE A 121 -0.56 10.84 16.21
CA PHE A 121 -1.17 10.27 15.02
C PHE A 121 -2.26 11.18 14.45
N LEU A 122 -3.12 11.74 15.29
CA LEU A 122 -4.12 12.72 14.85
C LEU A 122 -3.46 14.00 14.31
N TYR A 123 -2.37 14.45 14.93
CA TYR A 123 -1.59 15.57 14.44
C TYR A 123 -0.97 15.30 13.06
N LEU A 124 -0.48 14.07 12.84
CA LEU A 124 0.11 13.64 11.57
C LEU A 124 -0.86 13.79 10.38
N GLN A 125 -2.17 13.75 10.60
CA GLN A 125 -3.16 13.97 9.53
C GLN A 125 -3.04 15.37 8.90
N GLN A 126 -2.39 16.34 9.58
CA GLN A 126 -2.13 17.66 9.03
C GLN A 126 -1.14 17.65 7.84
N LEU A 127 -0.38 16.56 7.64
CA LEU A 127 0.52 16.39 6.49
C LEU A 127 -0.17 16.71 5.16
N ASN A 128 -1.39 16.22 4.99
CA ASN A 128 -2.14 16.40 3.75
C ASN A 128 -2.90 17.75 3.68
N ARG A 129 -3.18 18.39 4.82
CA ARG A 129 -3.79 19.73 4.85
C ARG A 129 -2.84 20.81 4.33
N VAL A 130 -1.56 20.75 4.67
CA VAL A 130 -0.54 21.68 4.18
C VAL A 130 -0.40 21.60 2.66
N SER A 131 -0.61 20.40 2.10
CA SER A 131 -0.57 20.16 0.65
C SER A 131 -1.64 20.94 -0.13
N LEU A 132 -2.86 21.00 0.42
CA LEU A 132 -3.98 21.67 -0.24
C LEU A 132 -3.83 23.20 -0.21
N ARG A 133 -3.29 23.77 0.87
CA ARG A 133 -3.07 25.21 0.96
C ARG A 133 -2.03 25.72 -0.04
N THR A 134 -0.94 25.00 -0.23
CA THR A 134 0.06 25.35 -1.26
C THR A 134 -0.50 25.22 -2.68
N SER A 135 -1.40 24.29 -2.92
CA SER A 135 -2.10 24.15 -4.22
C SER A 135 -3.10 25.27 -4.46
N LEU A 136 -3.82 25.70 -3.42
CA LEU A 136 -4.82 26.78 -3.52
C LEU A 136 -4.19 28.19 -3.59
N ILE A 137 -3.03 28.39 -2.97
CA ILE A 137 -2.28 29.68 -3.06
C ILE A 137 -1.63 29.84 -4.45
N GLY A 138 -1.36 28.73 -5.15
CA GLY A 138 -0.86 28.75 -6.54
C GLY A 138 -1.92 29.14 -7.59
N GLU A 139 -3.22 29.17 -7.22
CA GLU A 139 -4.33 29.55 -8.12
C GLU A 139 -4.84 30.98 -7.93
N GLU A 140 -4.23 31.78 -7.05
CA GLU A 140 -4.60 33.19 -6.94
C GLU A 140 -4.00 34.00 -8.09
N TRP A 141 -4.90 34.33 -9.03
CA TRP A 141 -4.88 35.42 -10.01
C TRP A 141 -3.82 35.37 -11.11
N PRO A 142 -4.23 35.21 -12.37
CA PRO A 142 -3.33 35.43 -13.49
C PRO A 142 -3.05 36.93 -13.63
N SER A 143 -1.84 37.32 -13.27
CA SER A 143 -1.32 38.64 -13.61
C SER A 143 -1.17 38.78 -15.13
N PRO A 144 -1.72 39.80 -15.79
CA PRO A 144 -1.80 39.85 -17.25
C PRO A 144 -0.51 40.26 -17.96
N ARG A 145 0.66 40.04 -17.40
CA ARG A 145 1.95 40.34 -18.06
C ARG A 145 3.06 39.39 -17.66
N SER A 146 3.14 38.25 -18.33
CA SER A 146 4.44 37.73 -18.82
C SER A 146 4.20 36.62 -19.84
N ARG A 147 4.44 36.94 -21.09
CA ARG A 147 4.68 35.97 -22.13
C ARG A 147 6.03 35.32 -21.82
N SER A 148 6.02 34.07 -21.41
CA SER A 148 7.17 33.18 -21.44
C SER A 148 6.73 31.71 -21.38
N PRO A 149 7.47 30.83 -22.08
CA PRO A 149 6.88 29.62 -22.64
C PRO A 149 6.69 28.52 -21.63
N ALA A 150 5.80 27.62 -21.98
CA ALA A 150 5.27 26.36 -21.45
C ALA A 150 6.14 25.44 -20.56
N SER A 151 7.24 25.89 -19.97
CA SER A 151 8.12 25.04 -19.15
C SER A 151 7.93 25.15 -17.64
N PHE A 152 7.28 26.21 -17.16
CA PHE A 152 7.07 26.42 -15.70
C PHE A 152 5.82 25.72 -15.19
N SER A 153 4.70 25.77 -15.92
CA SER A 153 3.44 25.13 -15.47
C SER A 153 3.51 23.60 -15.40
N GLU A 154 4.31 22.97 -16.25
CA GLU A 154 4.53 21.52 -16.18
C GLU A 154 5.39 21.06 -14.99
N ARG A 155 6.29 21.90 -14.48
CA ARG A 155 7.09 21.58 -13.29
C ARG A 155 6.29 21.75 -11.99
N GLU A 156 5.43 22.76 -11.89
CA GLU A 156 4.58 22.99 -10.72
C GLU A 156 3.40 22.01 -10.66
N ALA A 157 2.77 21.69 -11.78
CA ALA A 157 1.79 20.61 -11.86
C ALA A 157 2.40 19.23 -11.57
N LYS A 158 3.68 19.01 -11.92
CA LYS A 158 4.43 17.80 -11.56
C LYS A 158 4.79 17.74 -10.06
N ALA A 159 4.99 18.88 -9.40
CA ALA A 159 5.27 18.95 -7.95
C ALA A 159 4.02 18.68 -7.10
N SER A 160 2.83 19.12 -7.54
CA SER A 160 1.57 18.97 -6.76
C SER A 160 1.01 17.54 -6.73
N SER A 161 1.49 16.64 -7.60
CA SER A 161 1.01 15.25 -7.69
C SER A 161 1.92 14.23 -7.00
N HIS A 162 2.85 14.66 -6.15
CA HIS A 162 3.77 13.76 -5.47
C HIS A 162 3.09 13.16 -4.22
N ASN A 163 3.02 11.84 -4.14
CA ASN A 163 2.51 11.16 -2.95
C ASN A 163 3.45 11.41 -1.77
N LYS A 164 3.06 12.35 -0.89
CA LYS A 164 3.87 12.79 0.25
C LYS A 164 4.12 11.68 1.26
N ASN A 165 3.27 10.66 1.33
CA ASN A 165 3.45 9.53 2.24
C ASN A 165 4.73 8.72 1.96
N TRP A 166 5.29 8.84 0.73
CA TRP A 166 6.54 8.22 0.32
C TRP A 166 7.70 9.21 0.18
N ASP A 167 7.52 10.46 0.55
CA ASP A 167 8.51 11.51 0.37
C ASP A 167 9.24 11.81 1.69
N ASP A 168 10.43 11.25 1.84
CA ASP A 168 11.26 11.42 3.04
C ASP A 168 11.60 12.90 3.31
N GLN A 169 11.73 13.70 2.25
CA GLN A 169 11.98 15.14 2.40
C GLN A 169 10.73 15.86 2.92
N ALA A 170 9.54 15.46 2.45
CA ALA A 170 8.29 16.00 2.97
C ALA A 170 8.10 15.62 4.45
N HIS A 171 8.46 14.39 4.85
CA HIS A 171 8.41 13.96 6.25
C HIS A 171 9.34 14.80 7.13
N LEU A 172 10.60 14.96 6.69
CA LEU A 172 11.57 15.78 7.41
C LEU A 172 11.11 17.23 7.54
N THR A 173 10.68 17.84 6.43
CA THR A 173 10.18 19.22 6.41
C THR A 173 8.96 19.37 7.31
N PHE A 174 8.02 18.40 7.30
CA PHE A 174 6.86 18.42 8.19
C PHE A 174 7.29 18.43 9.66
N VAL A 175 8.18 17.54 10.07
CA VAL A 175 8.68 17.49 11.45
C VAL A 175 9.41 18.78 11.82
N GLN A 176 10.31 19.27 10.96
CA GLN A 176 11.07 20.50 11.23
C GLN A 176 10.16 21.73 11.38
N THR A 177 9.18 21.86 10.48
CA THR A 177 8.26 23.01 10.49
C THR A 177 7.32 22.99 11.71
N HIS A 178 6.87 21.81 12.11
CA HIS A 178 5.88 21.65 13.17
C HIS A 178 6.45 21.18 14.51
N LEU A 179 7.79 21.12 14.65
CA LEU A 179 8.43 20.58 15.85
C LEU A 179 7.97 21.28 17.12
N THR A 180 7.89 22.61 17.12
CA THR A 180 7.42 23.39 18.26
C THR A 180 6.01 22.97 18.68
N GLU A 181 5.08 22.92 17.72
CA GLU A 181 3.69 22.54 17.98
C GLU A 181 3.56 21.10 18.50
N ILE A 182 4.36 20.18 17.94
CA ILE A 182 4.42 18.77 18.37
C ILE A 182 4.89 18.68 19.82
N LEU A 183 5.95 19.41 20.19
CA LEU A 183 6.48 19.41 21.54
C LEU A 183 5.52 20.07 22.54
N GLU A 184 4.91 21.20 22.18
CA GLU A 184 3.89 21.86 22.99
C GLU A 184 2.65 20.99 23.22
N LEU A 185 2.25 20.18 22.22
CA LEU A 185 1.14 19.26 22.34
C LEU A 185 1.41 18.15 23.37
N LEU A 186 2.68 17.78 23.53
CA LEU A 186 3.14 16.74 24.46
C LEU A 186 3.57 17.29 25.82
N ALA A 187 3.80 18.61 25.92
CA ALA A 187 4.24 19.24 27.15
C ALA A 187 3.17 19.20 28.25
N GLU A 188 3.58 19.05 29.49
CA GLU A 188 2.67 19.20 30.63
C GLU A 188 2.13 20.64 30.68
N PRO A 189 0.83 20.81 30.97
CA PRO A 189 0.30 22.13 31.24
C PRO A 189 1.05 22.71 32.44
N GLY A 190 1.87 23.76 32.20
CA GLY A 190 2.60 24.42 33.27
C GLY A 190 1.61 24.93 34.33
N GLU A 191 1.92 24.73 35.60
CA GLU A 191 1.23 25.43 36.67
C GLU A 191 1.33 26.94 36.38
N LEU A 192 0.20 27.62 36.29
CA LEU A 192 0.16 29.06 36.16
C LEU A 192 0.98 29.65 37.30
N SER A 193 2.11 30.24 36.96
CA SER A 193 2.88 31.00 37.98
C SER A 193 1.93 32.02 38.60
N SER A 194 2.14 32.32 39.88
CA SER A 194 1.35 33.32 40.63
C SER A 194 1.22 34.68 39.95
N SER A 195 1.97 34.94 38.88
CA SER A 195 1.93 36.13 38.03
C SER A 195 1.03 35.99 36.77
N GLY A 196 0.31 34.87 36.57
CA GLY A 196 -0.57 34.68 35.43
C GLY A 196 0.14 34.52 34.07
N GLN A 197 1.46 34.49 34.05
CA GLN A 197 2.25 34.24 32.84
C GLN A 197 2.52 32.74 32.68
N PRO A 198 2.36 32.19 31.47
CA PRO A 198 2.78 30.81 31.21
C PRO A 198 4.28 30.66 31.51
N PRO A 199 4.73 29.53 32.09
CA PRO A 199 6.14 29.31 32.37
C PRO A 199 6.95 29.48 31.07
N ARG A 200 8.03 30.24 31.15
CA ARG A 200 8.90 30.58 30.01
C ARG A 200 9.55 29.35 29.36
N ASP A 201 9.63 28.24 30.09
CA ASP A 201 10.17 26.96 29.57
C ASP A 201 9.25 25.81 29.98
N GLY A 202 8.52 25.27 29.00
CA GLY A 202 7.69 24.08 29.18
C GLY A 202 8.53 22.87 29.53
N GLN A 203 7.98 21.95 30.34
CA GLN A 203 8.65 20.72 30.72
C GLN A 203 8.02 19.53 29.97
N LEU A 204 8.87 18.60 29.55
CA LEU A 204 8.46 17.35 28.90
C LEU A 204 8.89 16.15 29.76
N LEU A 205 7.91 15.36 30.15
CA LEU A 205 8.17 14.12 30.88
C LEU A 205 8.75 13.04 29.96
N PRO A 206 9.44 12.02 30.50
CA PRO A 206 9.90 10.87 29.72
C PRO A 206 8.80 10.17 28.91
N ALA A 207 7.55 10.16 29.40
CA ALA A 207 6.39 9.66 28.66
C ALA A 207 6.12 10.44 27.35
N ALA A 208 6.38 11.75 27.33
CA ALA A 208 6.28 12.55 26.12
C ALA A 208 7.29 12.11 25.04
N LEU A 209 8.50 11.69 25.45
CA LEU A 209 9.51 11.15 24.55
C LEU A 209 9.12 9.77 24.01
N GLN A 210 8.44 8.95 24.81
CA GLN A 210 7.84 7.71 24.30
C GLN A 210 6.81 8.04 23.22
N GLY A 211 5.92 9.00 23.48
CA GLY A 211 4.98 9.52 22.49
C GLY A 211 5.68 9.98 21.22
N LEU A 212 6.71 10.82 21.34
CA LEU A 212 7.48 11.35 20.21
C LEU A 212 8.18 10.25 19.39
N SER A 213 8.48 9.10 20.01
CA SER A 213 9.05 7.94 19.34
C SER A 213 8.10 7.26 18.35
N LEU A 214 6.82 7.64 18.30
CA LEU A 214 5.94 7.30 17.20
C LEU A 214 6.46 7.89 15.87
N LEU A 215 6.90 9.14 15.91
CA LEU A 215 7.29 9.88 14.70
C LEU A 215 8.80 9.83 14.44
N LEU A 216 9.63 9.68 15.47
CA LEU A 216 11.08 9.83 15.40
C LEU A 216 11.82 8.61 15.92
N GLU A 217 12.87 8.25 15.20
CA GLU A 217 13.88 7.27 15.59
C GLU A 217 15.26 7.79 15.22
N GLY A 218 16.29 7.15 15.71
CA GLY A 218 17.64 7.61 15.42
C GLY A 218 18.71 6.60 15.76
N SER A 219 19.95 7.01 15.53
CA SER A 219 21.15 6.22 15.79
C SER A 219 22.24 7.07 16.42
N ALA A 220 23.05 6.45 17.27
CA ALA A 220 24.28 7.02 17.80
C ALA A 220 25.45 6.64 16.90
N SER A 221 26.36 7.57 16.64
CA SER A 221 27.65 7.34 15.97
C SER A 221 27.52 6.61 14.63
N HIS A 222 27.05 7.29 13.58
CA HIS A 222 26.95 6.77 12.18
C HIS A 222 26.39 5.33 12.04
N GLY A 223 25.65 4.94 12.94
CA GLY A 223 24.88 3.93 13.26
C GLY A 223 24.56 2.66 12.61
N ARG A 224 24.97 1.66 13.24
CA ARG A 224 24.51 0.32 12.86
C ARG A 224 23.20 -0.07 13.57
N ALA A 225 22.86 0.54 14.69
CA ALA A 225 21.67 0.21 15.46
C ALA A 225 20.68 1.39 15.52
N VAL A 226 19.47 1.17 15.03
CA VAL A 226 18.36 2.13 15.10
C VAL A 226 17.63 1.96 16.42
N HIS A 227 17.34 3.06 17.06
CA HIS A 227 16.63 3.10 18.34
C HIS A 227 15.45 4.08 18.29
N PRO A 228 14.32 3.77 18.94
CA PRO A 228 13.29 4.76 19.20
C PRO A 228 13.88 5.96 19.96
N LEU A 229 13.37 7.15 19.72
CA LEU A 229 13.94 8.39 20.28
C LEU A 229 14.11 8.35 21.80
N HIS A 230 13.13 7.83 22.54
CA HIS A 230 13.22 7.72 24.01
C HIS A 230 14.38 6.86 24.50
N ARG A 231 14.70 5.78 23.78
CA ARG A 231 15.85 4.92 24.12
C ARG A 231 17.19 5.59 23.77
N LEU A 232 17.21 6.34 22.67
CA LEU A 232 18.39 7.12 22.28
C LEU A 232 18.70 8.19 23.33
N LEU A 233 17.69 8.96 23.75
CA LEU A 233 17.80 10.00 24.77
C LEU A 233 17.96 9.45 26.20
N GLY A 234 17.71 8.18 26.44
CA GLY A 234 18.00 7.50 27.70
C GLY A 234 19.52 7.33 27.99
N ARG A 235 20.37 7.52 26.96
CA ARG A 235 21.83 7.41 27.09
C ARG A 235 22.41 8.70 27.65
N ALA A 236 23.28 8.59 28.67
CA ALA A 236 23.82 9.73 29.42
C ALA A 236 24.35 10.90 28.55
N PRO A 237 25.12 10.72 27.48
CA PRO A 237 25.61 11.84 26.67
C PRO A 237 24.49 12.66 26.05
N PHE A 238 23.48 12.00 25.48
CA PHE A 238 22.37 12.66 24.77
C PHE A 238 21.35 13.25 25.75
N GLN A 239 21.17 12.60 26.90
CA GLN A 239 20.29 13.07 27.96
C GLN A 239 20.66 14.49 28.42
N THR A 240 21.95 14.71 28.67
CA THR A 240 22.48 16.02 29.09
C THR A 240 22.35 17.05 27.97
N GLN A 241 22.71 16.68 26.73
CA GLN A 241 22.63 17.57 25.58
C GLN A 241 21.19 18.01 25.28
N ALA A 242 20.24 17.12 25.45
CA ALA A 242 18.81 17.39 25.27
C ALA A 242 18.14 18.11 26.44
N GLY A 243 18.93 18.49 27.49
CA GLY A 243 18.45 19.31 28.58
C GLY A 243 17.63 18.57 29.65
N TYR A 244 17.96 17.31 29.92
CA TYR A 244 17.34 16.55 31.01
C TYR A 244 17.81 17.05 32.37
N SER A 245 16.87 17.29 33.27
CA SER A 245 17.08 17.63 34.67
C SER A 245 16.77 16.44 35.56
N LYS A 246 17.76 16.01 36.35
CA LYS A 246 17.60 14.95 37.36
C LYS A 246 16.67 15.36 38.50
N LEU A 247 16.63 16.66 38.82
CA LEU A 247 15.80 17.21 39.90
C LEU A 247 14.29 17.12 39.51
N SER A 248 13.94 17.67 38.37
CA SER A 248 12.54 17.66 37.89
C SER A 248 12.16 16.37 37.16
N ARG A 249 13.10 15.47 36.88
CA ARG A 249 12.91 14.26 36.05
C ARG A 249 12.26 14.56 34.70
N SER A 250 12.56 15.71 34.13
CA SER A 250 11.95 16.21 32.90
C SER A 250 13.00 16.82 31.97
N TYR A 251 12.62 17.03 30.72
CA TYR A 251 13.40 17.72 29.70
C TYR A 251 12.91 19.17 29.54
N SER A 252 13.85 20.11 29.41
CA SER A 252 13.54 21.47 29.00
C SER A 252 13.09 21.47 27.55
N LEU A 253 11.90 22.04 27.27
CA LEU A 253 11.34 22.09 25.92
C LEU A 253 12.28 22.79 24.94
N GLN A 254 12.84 23.94 25.31
CA GLN A 254 13.72 24.72 24.45
C GLN A 254 15.04 23.99 24.14
N LYS A 255 15.67 23.35 25.12
CA LYS A 255 16.90 22.59 24.91
C LYS A 255 16.68 21.35 24.08
N LEU A 256 15.59 20.63 24.33
CA LEU A 256 15.21 19.47 23.51
C LEU A 256 14.91 19.86 22.07
N GLN A 257 14.16 20.95 21.87
CA GLN A 257 13.87 21.48 20.54
C GLN A 257 15.14 21.85 19.77
N SER A 258 16.06 22.60 20.41
CA SER A 258 17.33 22.99 19.79
C SER A 258 18.18 21.77 19.43
N TRP A 259 18.23 20.78 20.32
CA TRP A 259 18.95 19.53 20.06
C TRP A 259 18.35 18.75 18.91
N LEU A 260 17.01 18.61 18.85
CA LEU A 260 16.32 17.94 17.77
C LEU A 260 16.55 18.63 16.43
N HIS A 261 16.49 19.97 16.36
CA HIS A 261 16.77 20.72 15.13
C HIS A 261 18.18 20.44 14.59
N GLN A 262 19.17 20.26 15.46
CA GLN A 262 20.53 19.93 15.06
C GLN A 262 20.71 18.45 14.66
N ALA A 263 19.99 17.53 15.32
CA ALA A 263 20.10 16.11 15.10
C ALA A 263 19.24 15.58 13.94
N LEU A 264 18.19 16.33 13.52
CA LEU A 264 17.25 15.92 12.49
C LEU A 264 17.90 15.84 11.11
N THR A 265 17.81 14.68 10.50
CA THR A 265 18.37 14.36 9.18
C THR A 265 17.34 13.61 8.33
N LEU A 266 17.65 13.44 7.03
CA LEU A 266 16.85 12.61 6.14
C LEU A 266 16.92 11.14 6.56
N ASN A 267 15.81 10.42 6.45
CA ASN A 267 15.76 8.99 6.80
C ASN A 267 16.73 8.17 5.91
N PRO A 268 17.74 7.51 6.50
CA PRO A 268 18.73 6.75 5.75
C PRO A 268 18.16 5.46 5.12
N PHE A 269 16.96 5.03 5.51
CA PHE A 269 16.28 3.84 5.01
C PHE A 269 15.10 4.18 4.11
N GLY A 270 14.83 5.45 3.88
CA GLY A 270 13.67 5.91 3.13
C GLY A 270 13.78 5.73 1.61
N MET A 271 12.74 6.18 0.91
CA MET A 271 12.62 6.08 -0.54
C MET A 271 13.71 6.85 -1.29
N SER A 272 14.08 8.04 -0.81
CA SER A 272 15.11 8.87 -1.45
C SER A 272 16.48 8.17 -1.46
N THR A 273 16.81 7.48 -0.38
CA THR A 273 18.04 6.67 -0.29
C THR A 273 17.94 5.42 -1.16
N CYS A 274 16.77 4.75 -1.19
CA CYS A 274 16.52 3.62 -2.08
C CYS A 274 16.71 4.00 -3.56
N LEU A 275 16.26 5.19 -3.96
CA LEU A 275 16.42 5.68 -5.33
C LEU A 275 17.88 6.00 -5.70
N ARG A 276 18.65 6.57 -4.75
CA ARG A 276 20.06 6.98 -5.01
C ARG A 276 21.05 5.82 -4.92
N SER A 277 20.93 5.02 -3.89
CA SER A 277 21.93 4.00 -3.53
C SER A 277 21.31 2.62 -3.25
N GLY A 278 20.06 2.41 -3.64
CA GLY A 278 19.37 1.13 -3.46
C GLY A 278 20.07 -0.01 -4.18
N LYS A 279 20.14 -1.16 -3.52
CA LYS A 279 20.70 -2.36 -4.13
C LYS A 279 19.70 -2.94 -5.12
N LYS A 280 20.18 -3.25 -6.33
CA LYS A 280 19.39 -4.02 -7.29
C LYS A 280 19.18 -5.43 -6.76
N LEU A 281 17.98 -5.95 -6.94
CA LEU A 281 17.70 -7.35 -6.65
C LEU A 281 18.31 -8.22 -7.78
N ALA A 282 18.88 -9.36 -7.44
CA ALA A 282 19.58 -10.21 -8.42
C ALA A 282 18.69 -10.60 -9.62
N TRP A 283 17.40 -10.85 -9.36
CA TRP A 283 16.42 -11.14 -10.41
C TRP A 283 15.95 -9.91 -11.20
N ALA A 284 16.22 -8.70 -10.72
CA ALA A 284 15.88 -7.47 -11.43
C ALA A 284 16.68 -7.29 -12.71
N LEU A 285 17.87 -7.84 -12.79
CA LEU A 285 18.71 -7.80 -14.00
C LEU A 285 18.03 -8.47 -15.21
N GLN A 286 17.22 -9.50 -14.98
CA GLN A 286 16.47 -10.19 -16.04
C GLN A 286 15.39 -9.28 -16.67
N VAL A 287 14.81 -8.38 -15.86
CA VAL A 287 13.76 -7.45 -16.29
C VAL A 287 14.37 -6.17 -16.89
N GLU A 288 15.45 -5.65 -16.30
CA GLU A 288 16.11 -4.42 -16.73
C GLU A 288 16.81 -4.55 -18.09
N GLY A 289 17.27 -5.77 -18.47
CA GLY A 289 17.95 -6.02 -19.73
C GLY A 289 17.11 -5.76 -20.99
N THR A 290 15.80 -5.76 -20.87
CA THR A 290 14.85 -5.55 -21.97
C THR A 290 14.36 -4.10 -22.12
N MET A 291 14.49 -3.27 -21.05
CA MET A 291 13.99 -1.89 -21.06
C MET A 291 14.92 -0.93 -20.29
N LYS A 292 15.45 0.07 -20.97
CA LYS A 292 16.37 1.09 -20.42
C LYS A 292 15.79 1.92 -19.24
N ARG A 293 14.49 1.86 -18.95
CA ARG A 293 13.81 2.69 -17.95
C ARG A 293 13.27 1.93 -16.76
N ALA A 294 13.12 0.60 -16.82
CA ALA A 294 12.64 -0.19 -15.71
C ALA A 294 13.65 -0.17 -14.55
N LYS A 295 13.16 0.07 -13.34
CA LYS A 295 13.99 0.09 -12.13
C LYS A 295 13.36 -0.73 -11.03
N ILE A 296 14.11 -1.71 -10.53
CA ILE A 296 13.75 -2.48 -9.34
C ILE A 296 14.89 -2.35 -8.34
N ALA A 297 14.61 -1.70 -7.22
CA ALA A 297 15.61 -1.44 -6.20
C ALA A 297 15.03 -1.70 -4.81
N ARG A 298 15.88 -2.10 -3.88
CA ARG A 298 15.55 -2.17 -2.46
C ARG A 298 16.51 -1.30 -1.66
N ASN A 299 16.07 -0.86 -0.50
CA ASN A 299 16.96 -0.23 0.46
C ASN A 299 17.93 -1.26 1.08
N THR A 300 18.78 -0.83 1.99
CA THR A 300 19.84 -1.67 2.55
C THR A 300 19.23 -2.82 3.38
N HIS A 301 19.97 -3.93 3.47
CA HIS A 301 19.61 -5.07 4.34
C HIS A 301 19.70 -4.74 5.84
N LEU A 302 20.29 -3.59 6.18
CA LEU A 302 20.38 -3.09 7.55
C LEU A 302 19.13 -2.31 7.97
N ALA A 303 18.15 -2.15 7.08
CA ALA A 303 16.90 -1.50 7.44
C ALA A 303 16.18 -2.29 8.56
N PRO A 304 15.74 -1.61 9.61
CA PRO A 304 15.01 -2.26 10.69
C PRO A 304 13.68 -2.84 10.19
N PRO A 305 13.07 -3.77 10.93
CA PRO A 305 11.71 -4.24 10.63
C PRO A 305 10.76 -3.05 10.46
N GLY A 306 9.87 -3.14 9.47
CA GLY A 306 8.94 -2.05 9.12
C GLY A 306 9.53 -0.95 8.22
N SER A 307 10.85 -0.87 8.07
CA SER A 307 11.52 0.12 7.19
C SER A 307 12.11 -0.50 5.93
N ARG A 308 11.83 -1.77 5.65
CA ARG A 308 12.24 -2.41 4.38
C ARG A 308 11.42 -1.82 3.25
N VAL A 309 12.10 -1.34 2.20
CA VAL A 309 11.47 -0.72 1.02
C VAL A 309 11.92 -1.43 -0.24
N VAL A 310 10.96 -1.75 -1.09
CA VAL A 310 11.18 -2.26 -2.45
C VAL A 310 10.43 -1.36 -3.42
N LEU A 311 11.17 -0.78 -4.36
CA LEU A 311 10.63 0.03 -5.45
C LEU A 311 10.68 -0.76 -6.75
N MET A 312 9.55 -0.84 -7.44
CA MET A 312 9.41 -1.34 -8.80
C MET A 312 8.81 -0.23 -9.66
N SER A 313 9.56 0.26 -10.64
CA SER A 313 9.16 1.42 -11.40
C SER A 313 9.31 1.21 -12.90
N GLN A 314 8.33 1.71 -13.66
CA GLN A 314 8.33 1.74 -15.11
C GLN A 314 8.44 0.34 -15.77
N LEU A 315 7.85 -0.67 -15.16
CA LEU A 315 7.64 -1.96 -15.81
C LEU A 315 6.65 -1.76 -16.96
N TYR A 316 7.02 -2.21 -18.16
CA TYR A 316 6.21 -2.05 -19.36
C TYR A 316 6.14 -3.36 -20.14
N LYS A 317 4.92 -3.83 -20.40
CA LYS A 317 4.64 -5.07 -21.16
C LYS A 317 5.46 -6.26 -20.66
N GLN A 318 5.50 -6.45 -19.34
CA GLN A 318 6.28 -7.52 -18.72
C GLN A 318 5.47 -8.27 -17.68
N THR A 319 5.71 -9.56 -17.59
CA THR A 319 5.25 -10.40 -16.49
C THR A 319 6.36 -10.58 -15.47
N LEU A 320 6.06 -10.22 -14.23
CA LEU A 320 6.94 -10.36 -13.08
C LEU A 320 6.26 -11.23 -12.03
N ALA A 321 6.75 -12.45 -11.85
CA ALA A 321 6.29 -13.34 -10.81
C ALA A 321 7.40 -13.56 -9.79
N LYS A 322 7.13 -13.26 -8.52
CA LYS A 322 8.09 -13.47 -7.42
C LYS A 322 7.38 -13.97 -6.17
N ASP A 323 7.89 -15.08 -5.71
CA ASP A 323 7.75 -15.59 -4.36
C ASP A 323 9.16 -15.59 -3.75
N SER A 324 9.40 -14.76 -2.76
CA SER A 324 10.75 -14.60 -2.20
C SER A 324 10.70 -14.08 -0.77
N GLU A 325 11.40 -14.75 0.13
CA GLU A 325 11.64 -14.27 1.50
C GLU A 325 12.24 -12.85 1.55
N LYS A 326 12.91 -12.42 0.46
CA LYS A 326 13.45 -11.05 0.37
C LYS A 326 12.37 -9.98 0.24
N LEU A 327 11.15 -10.36 -0.16
CA LEU A 327 9.98 -9.50 -0.20
C LEU A 327 9.18 -9.55 1.10
N ALA A 328 9.38 -10.58 1.92
CA ALA A 328 8.66 -10.72 3.19
C ALA A 328 8.85 -9.49 4.07
N ASP A 329 7.74 -8.99 4.64
CA ASP A 329 7.68 -7.79 5.49
C ASP A 329 8.24 -6.51 4.82
N ALA A 330 8.19 -6.41 3.48
CA ALA A 330 8.62 -5.22 2.77
C ALA A 330 7.45 -4.27 2.47
N ASN A 331 7.74 -2.95 2.53
CA ASN A 331 6.89 -1.92 1.96
C ASN A 331 7.20 -1.81 0.47
N VAL A 332 6.26 -2.18 -0.38
CA VAL A 332 6.44 -2.23 -1.82
C VAL A 332 5.77 -1.02 -2.49
N LYS A 333 6.50 -0.35 -3.37
CA LYS A 333 5.95 0.69 -4.24
C LYS A 333 6.04 0.28 -5.71
N LEU A 334 4.88 0.13 -6.34
CA LEU A 334 4.74 -0.02 -7.79
C LEU A 334 4.47 1.36 -8.38
N HIS A 335 5.36 1.88 -9.22
CA HIS A 335 5.25 3.23 -9.75
C HIS A 335 5.32 3.26 -11.27
N ARG A 336 4.30 3.81 -11.92
CA ARG A 336 4.22 3.96 -13.38
C ARG A 336 4.45 2.65 -14.13
N CYS A 337 3.93 1.54 -13.63
CA CYS A 337 3.88 0.29 -14.36
C CYS A 337 2.72 0.36 -15.37
N ASN A 338 2.95 -0.11 -16.59
CA ASN A 338 1.96 -0.06 -17.65
C ASN A 338 1.95 -1.36 -18.46
N GLU A 339 0.75 -1.90 -18.70
CA GLU A 339 0.55 -3.18 -19.40
C GLU A 339 1.41 -4.31 -18.79
N ALA A 340 1.52 -4.31 -17.45
CA ALA A 340 2.36 -5.25 -16.72
C ALA A 340 1.52 -6.25 -15.91
N PHE A 341 2.01 -7.48 -15.81
CA PHE A 341 1.43 -8.52 -14.98
C PHE A 341 2.37 -8.80 -13.81
N ILE A 342 1.96 -8.45 -12.60
CA ILE A 342 2.82 -8.45 -11.43
C ILE A 342 2.23 -9.36 -10.37
N TYR A 343 2.93 -10.44 -10.05
CA TYR A 343 2.56 -11.44 -9.06
C TYR A 343 3.61 -11.44 -7.95
N LEU A 344 3.26 -10.95 -6.77
CA LEU A 344 4.12 -10.92 -5.58
C LEU A 344 3.49 -11.80 -4.51
N LEU A 345 3.78 -13.10 -4.55
CA LEU A 345 3.12 -14.14 -3.76
C LEU A 345 3.83 -14.39 -2.41
N SER A 346 4.21 -13.33 -1.72
CA SER A 346 4.86 -13.36 -0.40
C SER A 346 4.09 -12.49 0.58
N PRO A 347 4.18 -12.74 1.90
CA PRO A 347 3.64 -11.82 2.90
C PRO A 347 4.33 -10.47 2.81
N LEU A 348 3.56 -9.40 2.55
CA LEU A 348 4.07 -8.04 2.39
C LEU A 348 3.62 -7.15 3.55
N ARG A 349 4.41 -6.14 3.92
CA ARG A 349 4.01 -5.21 4.97
C ARG A 349 2.97 -4.20 4.47
N SER A 350 3.27 -3.51 3.41
CA SER A 350 2.34 -2.62 2.71
C SER A 350 2.63 -2.58 1.22
N VAL A 351 1.61 -2.23 0.43
CA VAL A 351 1.79 -2.05 -1.02
C VAL A 351 1.16 -0.74 -1.46
N THR A 352 1.87 0.02 -2.29
CA THR A 352 1.33 1.22 -2.93
C THR A 352 1.48 1.10 -4.44
N LEU A 353 0.35 1.14 -5.13
CA LEU A 353 0.27 1.30 -6.58
C LEU A 353 0.11 2.79 -6.88
N ASP A 354 1.05 3.39 -7.59
CA ASP A 354 1.05 4.82 -7.89
C ASP A 354 1.23 5.04 -9.40
N LYS A 355 0.24 5.62 -10.05
CA LYS A 355 0.22 5.94 -11.49
C LYS A 355 0.43 4.72 -12.39
N CYS A 356 -0.07 3.56 -11.99
CA CYS A 356 -0.06 2.35 -12.81
C CYS A 356 -1.26 2.34 -13.77
N ARG A 357 -1.09 1.72 -14.94
CA ARG A 357 -2.10 1.67 -15.99
C ARG A 357 -2.18 0.28 -16.63
N ASN A 358 -3.38 -0.12 -17.05
CA ASN A 358 -3.63 -1.34 -17.83
C ASN A 358 -2.86 -2.57 -17.31
N SER A 359 -2.76 -2.72 -15.98
CA SER A 359 -1.90 -3.72 -15.36
C SER A 359 -2.69 -4.63 -14.43
N THR A 360 -2.29 -5.89 -14.36
CA THR A 360 -2.81 -6.86 -13.41
C THR A 360 -1.81 -7.06 -12.28
N VAL A 361 -2.26 -6.93 -11.03
CA VAL A 361 -1.41 -7.08 -9.84
C VAL A 361 -2.05 -8.07 -8.89
N VAL A 362 -1.35 -9.16 -8.60
CA VAL A 362 -1.75 -10.18 -7.63
C VAL A 362 -0.76 -10.19 -6.49
N LEU A 363 -1.26 -10.02 -5.28
CA LEU A 363 -0.43 -9.89 -4.08
C LEU A 363 -0.71 -11.04 -3.12
N GLY A 364 0.34 -11.51 -2.45
CA GLY A 364 0.21 -12.26 -1.21
C GLY A 364 -0.38 -11.39 -0.10
N PRO A 365 -0.63 -11.95 1.09
CA PRO A 365 -1.24 -11.24 2.21
C PRO A 365 -0.46 -9.99 2.61
N VAL A 366 -1.16 -8.87 2.74
CA VAL A 366 -0.59 -7.57 3.12
C VAL A 366 -0.96 -7.25 4.56
N VAL A 367 0.04 -7.21 5.43
CA VAL A 367 -0.10 -7.09 6.91
C VAL A 367 -0.86 -5.83 7.32
N THR A 368 -0.66 -4.73 6.59
CA THR A 368 -1.20 -3.42 6.95
C THR A 368 -2.15 -2.89 5.88
N SER A 369 -1.65 -2.21 4.86
CA SER A 369 -2.53 -1.55 3.90
C SER A 369 -2.04 -1.67 2.45
N VAL A 370 -3.01 -1.71 1.55
CA VAL A 370 -2.81 -1.52 0.11
C VAL A 370 -3.39 -0.16 -0.27
N HIS A 371 -2.56 0.67 -0.91
CA HIS A 371 -2.94 1.97 -1.43
C HIS A 371 -2.92 1.97 -2.96
N VAL A 372 -4.03 2.36 -3.58
CA VAL A 372 -4.12 2.52 -5.04
C VAL A 372 -4.35 3.99 -5.32
N GLN A 373 -3.36 4.64 -5.96
CA GLN A 373 -3.37 6.08 -6.17
C GLN A 373 -3.11 6.46 -7.62
N SER A 374 -3.98 7.26 -8.21
CA SER A 374 -3.85 7.77 -9.59
C SER A 374 -3.65 6.65 -10.62
N CYS A 375 -4.28 5.51 -10.42
CA CYS A 375 -4.22 4.35 -11.29
C CYS A 375 -5.39 4.34 -12.29
N GLU A 376 -5.17 3.72 -13.45
CA GLU A 376 -6.16 3.63 -14.52
C GLU A 376 -6.21 2.20 -15.07
N SER A 377 -7.41 1.61 -15.15
CA SER A 377 -7.63 0.27 -15.69
C SER A 377 -6.73 -0.81 -15.06
N VAL A 378 -6.54 -0.75 -13.74
CA VAL A 378 -5.75 -1.74 -13.00
C VAL A 378 -6.66 -2.80 -12.42
N ARG A 379 -6.29 -4.07 -12.61
CA ARG A 379 -6.89 -5.20 -11.88
C ARG A 379 -6.00 -5.55 -10.70
N LEU A 380 -6.54 -5.48 -9.49
CA LEU A 380 -5.84 -5.83 -8.26
C LEU A 380 -6.54 -7.01 -7.58
N VAL A 381 -5.76 -8.02 -7.17
CA VAL A 381 -6.24 -9.16 -6.38
C VAL A 381 -5.36 -9.30 -5.15
N CYS A 382 -5.94 -9.19 -3.96
CA CYS A 382 -5.14 -9.26 -2.72
C CYS A 382 -5.97 -9.63 -1.48
N VAL A 383 -5.26 -10.09 -0.45
CA VAL A 383 -5.72 -10.15 0.94
C VAL A 383 -4.99 -9.06 1.71
N ALA A 384 -5.69 -8.16 2.39
CA ALA A 384 -5.03 -7.06 3.09
C ALA A 384 -5.83 -6.61 4.33
N ALA A 385 -5.12 -6.17 5.37
CA ALA A 385 -5.79 -5.62 6.55
C ALA A 385 -6.60 -4.35 6.22
N ARG A 386 -6.16 -3.55 5.22
CA ARG A 386 -6.86 -2.35 4.73
C ARG A 386 -6.62 -2.10 3.26
N LEU A 387 -7.63 -1.55 2.60
CA LEU A 387 -7.53 -0.98 1.25
C LEU A 387 -7.86 0.51 1.28
N ALA A 388 -7.08 1.32 0.57
CA ALA A 388 -7.40 2.73 0.30
C ALA A 388 -7.23 3.02 -1.19
N VAL A 389 -8.23 3.61 -1.82
CA VAL A 389 -8.21 3.93 -3.26
C VAL A 389 -8.51 5.41 -3.44
N GLY A 390 -7.67 6.13 -4.18
CA GLY A 390 -7.85 7.55 -4.45
C GLY A 390 -7.45 7.95 -5.87
N ALA A 391 -8.14 8.93 -6.44
CA ALA A 391 -7.86 9.50 -7.75
C ALA A 391 -7.62 8.45 -8.85
N SER A 392 -8.37 7.34 -8.82
CA SER A 392 -8.18 6.18 -9.70
C SER A 392 -9.44 5.92 -10.53
N SER A 393 -9.27 5.42 -11.76
CA SER A 393 -10.36 5.22 -12.70
C SER A 393 -10.37 3.82 -13.31
N HIS A 394 -11.57 3.28 -13.53
CA HIS A 394 -11.79 1.98 -14.18
C HIS A 394 -11.02 0.80 -13.58
N CYS A 395 -10.66 0.90 -12.28
CA CYS A 395 -9.94 -0.16 -11.61
C CYS A 395 -10.91 -1.23 -11.08
N THR A 396 -10.51 -2.49 -11.21
CA THR A 396 -11.24 -3.64 -10.65
C THR A 396 -10.42 -4.25 -9.52
N ILE A 397 -11.01 -4.31 -8.32
CA ILE A 397 -10.29 -4.74 -7.12
C ILE A 397 -11.04 -5.90 -6.48
N HIS A 398 -10.36 -7.04 -6.41
CA HIS A 398 -10.82 -8.24 -5.72
C HIS A 398 -10.07 -8.36 -4.40
N ILE A 399 -10.78 -8.25 -3.29
CA ILE A 399 -10.13 -8.18 -1.98
C ILE A 399 -10.85 -8.99 -0.91
N LEU A 400 -10.06 -9.58 -0.02
CA LEU A 400 -10.45 -10.06 1.29
C LEU A 400 -9.87 -9.10 2.34
N THR A 401 -10.72 -8.47 3.15
CA THR A 401 -10.28 -7.48 4.13
C THR A 401 -11.19 -7.43 5.36
N PRO A 402 -10.61 -7.40 6.58
CA PRO A 402 -11.37 -7.27 7.82
C PRO A 402 -11.90 -5.85 8.07
N THR A 403 -11.41 -4.86 7.31
CA THR A 403 -11.83 -3.45 7.46
C THR A 403 -12.57 -2.97 6.22
N ARG A 404 -13.39 -1.94 6.37
CA ARG A 404 -14.10 -1.34 5.24
C ARG A 404 -13.12 -0.73 4.25
N PRO A 405 -13.17 -1.06 2.94
CA PRO A 405 -12.38 -0.38 1.91
C PRO A 405 -12.57 1.13 1.95
N LEU A 406 -11.50 1.90 2.00
CA LEU A 406 -11.55 3.36 2.05
C LEU A 406 -11.48 3.94 0.63
N LEU A 407 -12.55 4.57 0.17
CA LEU A 407 -12.60 5.25 -1.11
C LEU A 407 -12.41 6.75 -0.90
N LEU A 408 -11.26 7.26 -1.29
CA LEU A 408 -10.86 8.67 -1.23
C LEU A 408 -11.41 9.45 -2.43
N PRO A 409 -11.34 10.79 -2.42
CA PRO A 409 -11.82 11.61 -3.53
C PRO A 409 -11.15 11.32 -4.87
N GLY A 410 -11.87 11.63 -5.96
CA GLY A 410 -11.36 11.59 -7.33
C GLY A 410 -11.40 10.21 -7.99
N ASN A 411 -12.11 9.25 -7.43
CA ASN A 411 -12.31 7.94 -8.05
C ASN A 411 -13.45 7.99 -9.07
N VAL A 412 -13.30 7.24 -10.17
CA VAL A 412 -14.30 7.10 -11.23
C VAL A 412 -14.43 5.64 -11.64
N ALA A 413 -15.67 5.13 -11.67
CA ALA A 413 -16.00 3.79 -12.19
C ALA A 413 -15.13 2.65 -11.60
N LEU A 414 -14.91 2.67 -10.28
CA LEU A 414 -14.26 1.55 -9.59
C LEU A 414 -15.19 0.34 -9.53
N THR A 415 -14.63 -0.86 -9.57
CA THR A 415 -15.37 -2.10 -9.36
C THR A 415 -14.75 -2.87 -8.21
N LEU A 416 -15.53 -3.16 -7.16
CA LEU A 416 -15.13 -4.01 -6.04
C LEU A 416 -15.75 -5.41 -6.21
N GLY A 417 -14.94 -6.44 -6.01
CA GLY A 417 -15.34 -7.83 -6.07
C GLY A 417 -14.76 -8.66 -4.93
N PRO A 418 -15.32 -9.85 -4.66
CA PRO A 418 -14.75 -10.75 -3.67
C PRO A 418 -13.40 -11.28 -4.13
N PHE A 419 -12.53 -11.60 -3.17
CA PHE A 419 -11.27 -12.29 -3.41
C PHE A 419 -11.55 -13.68 -3.99
N HIS A 420 -10.73 -14.15 -4.93
CA HIS A 420 -11.06 -15.31 -5.74
C HIS A 420 -9.86 -16.07 -6.31
N THR A 421 -8.69 -15.89 -5.72
CA THR A 421 -7.49 -16.61 -6.20
C THR A 421 -6.92 -17.52 -5.13
N TYR A 422 -6.13 -18.47 -5.57
CA TYR A 422 -5.43 -19.44 -4.73
C TYR A 422 -3.99 -19.65 -5.22
N TYR A 423 -3.11 -19.92 -4.30
CA TYR A 423 -1.79 -20.50 -4.52
C TYR A 423 -1.37 -21.32 -3.27
N PRO A 424 -0.54 -22.38 -3.39
CA PRO A 424 -0.38 -23.41 -2.34
C PRO A 424 -0.03 -22.89 -0.94
N THR A 425 0.73 -21.80 -0.81
CA THR A 425 1.18 -21.26 0.47
C THR A 425 0.30 -20.08 0.97
N LEU A 426 -0.85 -19.83 0.36
CA LEU A 426 -1.66 -18.65 0.66
C LEU A 426 -2.16 -18.64 2.11
N GLU A 427 -2.70 -19.77 2.59
CA GLU A 427 -3.25 -19.88 3.95
C GLU A 427 -2.14 -19.76 5.01
N ASP A 428 -1.00 -20.40 4.78
CA ASP A 428 0.17 -20.26 5.67
C ASP A 428 0.65 -18.81 5.73
N HIS A 429 0.69 -18.14 4.58
CA HIS A 429 1.03 -16.72 4.51
C HIS A 429 0.00 -15.85 5.25
N MET A 430 -1.31 -16.12 5.13
CA MET A 430 -2.35 -15.41 5.86
C MET A 430 -2.21 -15.61 7.37
N ALA A 431 -2.01 -16.84 7.82
CA ALA A 431 -1.79 -17.18 9.22
C ALA A 431 -0.55 -16.47 9.78
N SER A 432 0.57 -16.48 9.04
CA SER A 432 1.82 -15.84 9.46
C SER A 432 1.72 -14.34 9.71
N VAL A 433 0.75 -13.67 9.09
CA VAL A 433 0.52 -12.22 9.24
C VAL A 433 -0.72 -11.88 10.08
N GLY A 434 -1.46 -12.90 10.54
CA GLY A 434 -2.65 -12.73 11.35
C GLY A 434 -3.85 -12.16 10.58
N LEU A 435 -4.04 -12.59 9.33
CA LEU A 435 -5.22 -12.23 8.51
C LEU A 435 -6.15 -13.44 8.41
N ALA A 436 -7.31 -13.33 9.05
CA ALA A 436 -8.38 -14.33 8.99
C ALA A 436 -9.29 -14.10 7.78
N VAL A 437 -10.03 -15.14 7.42
CA VAL A 437 -11.02 -15.08 6.33
C VAL A 437 -12.29 -14.32 6.72
N VAL A 438 -12.57 -14.19 8.01
CA VAL A 438 -13.71 -13.46 8.58
C VAL A 438 -13.24 -12.59 9.75
N PRO A 439 -13.81 -11.38 9.95
CA PRO A 439 -14.82 -10.76 9.09
C PRO A 439 -14.25 -10.34 7.73
N ASN A 440 -15.08 -10.35 6.69
CA ASN A 440 -14.72 -9.84 5.37
C ASN A 440 -15.68 -8.72 4.96
N LEU A 441 -15.20 -7.50 4.86
CA LEU A 441 -15.99 -6.29 4.63
C LEU A 441 -15.76 -5.68 3.24
N TRP A 442 -15.33 -6.47 2.27
CA TRP A 442 -14.98 -6.03 0.93
C TRP A 442 -16.09 -5.27 0.19
N ASP A 443 -17.35 -5.63 0.47
CA ASP A 443 -18.57 -5.08 -0.14
C ASP A 443 -19.15 -3.85 0.59
N LYS A 444 -18.49 -3.38 1.67
CA LYS A 444 -18.97 -2.28 2.52
C LYS A 444 -17.99 -1.10 2.54
N PRO A 445 -17.69 -0.48 1.39
CA PRO A 445 -16.71 0.60 1.37
C PRO A 445 -17.16 1.79 2.23
N LEU A 446 -16.17 2.56 2.70
CA LEU A 446 -16.34 3.85 3.36
C LEU A 446 -15.89 4.93 2.39
N LEU A 447 -16.81 5.81 2.02
CA LEU A 447 -16.53 6.97 1.17
C LEU A 447 -15.99 8.10 2.04
N PHE A 448 -14.87 8.69 1.65
CA PHE A 448 -14.23 9.78 2.36
C PHE A 448 -14.04 10.96 1.42
N GLY A 449 -14.77 12.05 1.63
CA GLY A 449 -14.71 13.28 0.83
C GLY A 449 -14.31 14.50 1.64
N ALA A 450 -14.05 15.61 0.99
CA ALA A 450 -13.67 16.88 1.62
C ALA A 450 -14.73 17.42 2.61
N ASP A 451 -16.01 17.11 2.37
CA ASP A 451 -17.14 17.59 3.18
C ASP A 451 -17.82 16.49 4.00
N GLY A 452 -17.17 15.33 4.16
CA GLY A 452 -17.72 14.14 4.81
C GLY A 452 -18.13 13.05 3.83
N PRO A 453 -18.70 11.93 4.31
CA PRO A 453 -19.10 10.80 3.48
C PRO A 453 -20.31 11.16 2.62
N THR A 454 -20.09 11.78 1.48
CA THR A 454 -21.12 11.94 0.46
C THR A 454 -20.99 10.79 -0.55
N PRO A 455 -22.02 9.95 -0.70
CA PRO A 455 -22.00 8.90 -1.70
C PRO A 455 -22.12 9.54 -3.09
N ASP A 456 -21.04 9.54 -3.86
CA ASP A 456 -21.12 9.70 -5.31
C ASP A 456 -21.38 8.29 -5.91
N PRO A 457 -22.59 8.01 -6.37
CA PRO A 457 -22.96 6.69 -6.91
C PRO A 457 -22.15 6.33 -8.17
N ALA A 458 -21.55 7.29 -8.84
CA ALA A 458 -20.70 7.06 -10.01
C ALA A 458 -19.26 6.67 -9.65
N SER A 459 -18.83 6.81 -8.39
CA SER A 459 -17.45 6.56 -8.00
C SER A 459 -17.09 5.07 -7.97
N TYR A 460 -18.03 4.18 -7.61
CA TYR A 460 -17.80 2.75 -7.54
C TYR A 460 -19.07 1.92 -7.78
N ARG A 461 -18.87 0.65 -8.11
CA ARG A 461 -19.90 -0.40 -8.13
C ARG A 461 -19.39 -1.69 -7.49
N ILE A 462 -20.31 -2.50 -7.00
CA ILE A 462 -20.02 -3.88 -6.65
C ILE A 462 -20.11 -4.73 -7.92
N LEU A 463 -19.13 -5.62 -8.13
CA LEU A 463 -19.09 -6.51 -9.29
C LEU A 463 -20.31 -7.43 -9.29
N PRO A 464 -21.17 -7.43 -10.32
CA PRO A 464 -22.28 -8.35 -10.37
C PRO A 464 -21.81 -9.82 -10.43
N PRO A 465 -22.48 -10.77 -9.74
CA PRO A 465 -22.10 -12.19 -9.78
C PRO A 465 -22.03 -12.78 -11.20
N ALA A 466 -22.87 -12.30 -12.10
CA ALA A 466 -22.89 -12.73 -13.50
C ALA A 466 -21.62 -12.31 -14.29
N GLU A 467 -20.97 -11.23 -13.87
CA GLU A 467 -19.71 -10.72 -14.48
C GLU A 467 -18.46 -11.28 -13.78
N PHE A 468 -18.63 -12.01 -12.70
CA PHE A 468 -17.52 -12.55 -11.92
C PHE A 468 -16.87 -13.75 -12.59
N TRP A 469 -15.53 -13.75 -12.64
CA TRP A 469 -14.71 -14.86 -13.11
C TRP A 469 -13.55 -15.10 -12.14
N PRO A 470 -13.31 -16.36 -11.72
CA PRO A 470 -12.12 -16.69 -10.95
C PRO A 470 -10.84 -16.38 -11.72
N LEU A 471 -9.82 -15.88 -11.01
CA LEU A 471 -8.49 -15.69 -11.58
C LEU A 471 -7.59 -16.85 -11.13
N VAL A 472 -7.01 -17.53 -12.08
CA VAL A 472 -6.01 -18.56 -11.84
C VAL A 472 -4.61 -17.91 -11.90
N VAL A 473 -3.74 -18.21 -10.94
CA VAL A 473 -2.33 -17.82 -11.01
C VAL A 473 -1.62 -18.76 -11.99
N PRO A 474 -1.15 -18.30 -13.15
CA PRO A 474 -0.84 -19.20 -14.28
C PRO A 474 0.40 -20.09 -14.10
N PHE A 475 1.21 -19.88 -13.06
CA PHE A 475 2.44 -20.65 -12.79
C PHE A 475 2.45 -21.32 -11.40
N GLN A 476 1.37 -21.16 -10.63
CA GLN A 476 1.12 -21.86 -9.36
C GLN A 476 -0.09 -22.78 -9.54
N MET A 477 0.03 -23.72 -10.47
CA MET A 477 -1.08 -24.57 -10.93
C MET A 477 -1.43 -25.75 -9.99
N GLU A 478 -0.71 -25.90 -8.87
CA GLU A 478 -0.99 -26.93 -7.87
C GLU A 478 -2.07 -26.43 -6.89
N GLY A 479 -3.27 -26.37 -7.30
CA GLY A 479 -4.42 -25.96 -6.50
C GLY A 479 -5.57 -25.52 -7.38
N ASP A 480 -6.79 -25.81 -6.94
CA ASP A 480 -7.99 -25.42 -7.63
C ASP A 480 -8.41 -24.02 -7.17
N THR A 481 -8.98 -23.22 -8.08
CA THR A 481 -9.65 -21.96 -7.73
C THR A 481 -10.83 -22.16 -6.76
N CYS A 482 -11.26 -23.40 -6.54
CA CYS A 482 -12.24 -23.78 -5.52
C CYS A 482 -11.70 -23.69 -4.08
N GLU A 483 -10.38 -23.67 -3.88
CA GLU A 483 -9.71 -23.61 -2.57
C GLU A 483 -9.51 -22.18 -2.08
N VAL A 484 -10.31 -21.23 -2.54
CA VAL A 484 -10.25 -19.84 -2.10
C VAL A 484 -10.49 -19.74 -0.59
N PRO A 485 -9.60 -19.11 0.18
CA PRO A 485 -9.77 -18.98 1.63
C PRO A 485 -11.11 -18.35 2.01
N GLY A 486 -11.89 -19.06 2.84
CA GLY A 486 -13.24 -18.65 3.23
C GLY A 486 -14.33 -18.83 2.18
N GLY A 487 -13.98 -19.34 1.00
CA GLY A 487 -14.92 -19.56 -0.11
C GLY A 487 -15.43 -18.26 -0.75
N LEU A 488 -16.24 -18.40 -1.77
CA LEU A 488 -16.95 -17.27 -2.39
C LEU A 488 -18.25 -16.98 -1.66
N PRO A 489 -18.74 -15.72 -1.67
CA PRO A 489 -20.07 -15.41 -1.21
C PRO A 489 -21.11 -16.24 -1.99
N PRO A 490 -22.23 -16.69 -1.37
CA PRO A 490 -23.17 -17.66 -1.96
C PRO A 490 -23.68 -17.28 -3.34
N THR A 491 -23.95 -16.01 -3.59
CA THR A 491 -24.44 -15.52 -4.89
C THR A 491 -23.39 -15.63 -6.00
N TYR A 492 -22.12 -15.48 -5.67
CA TYR A 492 -21.00 -15.64 -6.62
C TYR A 492 -20.71 -17.11 -6.87
N GLN A 493 -20.74 -17.91 -5.81
CA GLN A 493 -20.60 -19.37 -5.92
C GLN A 493 -21.66 -19.96 -6.84
N GLN A 494 -22.93 -19.62 -6.63
CA GLN A 494 -24.03 -20.06 -7.48
C GLN A 494 -23.85 -19.61 -8.94
N ALA A 495 -23.33 -18.40 -9.17
CA ALA A 495 -23.08 -17.91 -10.54
C ALA A 495 -21.95 -18.69 -11.24
N VAL A 496 -20.92 -19.09 -10.50
CA VAL A 496 -19.83 -19.95 -11.01
C VAL A 496 -20.38 -21.34 -11.33
N GLU A 497 -21.06 -21.99 -10.38
CA GLU A 497 -21.65 -23.32 -10.55
C GLU A 497 -22.63 -23.37 -11.73
N ALA A 498 -23.52 -22.37 -11.85
CA ALA A 498 -24.46 -22.29 -12.98
C ALA A 498 -23.74 -22.12 -14.32
N ARG A 499 -22.56 -21.52 -14.34
CA ARG A 499 -21.74 -21.40 -15.54
C ARG A 499 -21.04 -22.71 -15.87
N GLU A 500 -20.48 -23.38 -14.88
CA GLU A 500 -19.86 -24.70 -15.04
C GLU A 500 -20.88 -25.73 -15.54
N GLN A 501 -22.09 -25.73 -14.98
CA GLN A 501 -23.15 -26.57 -15.43
C GLN A 501 -23.48 -26.33 -16.92
N ARG A 502 -23.57 -25.06 -17.35
CA ARG A 502 -23.78 -24.73 -18.75
C ARG A 502 -22.67 -25.25 -19.67
N VAL A 503 -21.41 -25.20 -19.19
CA VAL A 503 -20.27 -25.75 -19.94
C VAL A 503 -20.36 -27.27 -20.02
N GLN A 504 -20.72 -27.96 -18.95
CA GLN A 504 -20.91 -29.41 -18.94
C GLN A 504 -22.06 -29.83 -19.86
N ASP A 505 -23.18 -29.12 -19.80
CA ASP A 505 -24.34 -29.38 -20.68
C ASP A 505 -23.97 -29.16 -22.15
N TRP A 506 -23.21 -28.13 -22.45
CA TRP A 506 -22.68 -27.87 -23.78
C TRP A 506 -21.71 -28.97 -24.24
N GLN A 507 -20.78 -29.41 -23.40
CA GLN A 507 -19.86 -30.50 -23.70
C GLN A 507 -20.62 -31.82 -23.96
N LYS A 508 -21.67 -32.09 -23.18
CA LYS A 508 -22.54 -33.24 -23.37
C LYS A 508 -23.26 -33.16 -24.73
N THR A 509 -23.84 -32.02 -25.06
CA THR A 509 -24.51 -31.77 -26.36
C THR A 509 -23.54 -32.00 -27.52
N VAL A 510 -22.28 -31.53 -27.42
CA VAL A 510 -21.26 -31.75 -28.46
C VAL A 510 -20.89 -33.24 -28.58
N LYS A 511 -20.83 -33.98 -27.47
CA LYS A 511 -20.60 -35.43 -27.49
C LYS A 511 -21.76 -36.18 -28.12
N ASP A 512 -22.99 -35.84 -27.77
CA ASP A 512 -24.22 -36.49 -28.23
C ASP A 512 -24.53 -36.16 -29.71
N ALA A 513 -23.96 -35.09 -30.26
CA ALA A 513 -24.09 -34.73 -31.67
C ALA A 513 -23.37 -35.69 -32.65
N HIS A 514 -22.57 -36.64 -32.12
CA HIS A 514 -21.86 -37.67 -32.90
C HIS A 514 -21.16 -37.16 -34.18
N LEU A 515 -20.49 -36.00 -34.06
CA LEU A 515 -19.81 -35.34 -35.18
C LEU A 515 -18.78 -36.27 -35.84
N ASN A 516 -18.78 -36.32 -37.16
CA ASN A 516 -17.74 -37.03 -37.91
C ASN A 516 -16.37 -36.32 -37.80
N LYS A 517 -15.29 -36.94 -38.29
CA LYS A 517 -13.92 -36.42 -38.14
C LYS A 517 -13.72 -35.05 -38.75
N GLU A 518 -14.34 -34.78 -39.92
CA GLU A 518 -14.22 -33.48 -40.59
C GLU A 518 -15.04 -32.41 -39.89
N GLN A 519 -16.25 -32.74 -39.44
CA GLN A 519 -17.09 -31.82 -38.64
C GLN A 519 -16.43 -31.47 -37.31
N ARG A 520 -15.76 -32.41 -36.63
CA ARG A 520 -14.99 -32.13 -35.41
C ARG A 520 -13.85 -31.16 -35.68
N ARG A 521 -13.14 -31.32 -36.80
CA ARG A 521 -12.06 -30.44 -37.19
C ARG A 521 -12.58 -29.01 -37.46
N GLN A 522 -13.65 -28.88 -38.22
CA GLN A 522 -14.28 -27.58 -38.50
C GLN A 522 -14.78 -26.91 -37.22
N PHE A 523 -15.41 -27.70 -36.34
CA PHE A 523 -15.88 -27.22 -35.05
C PHE A 523 -14.73 -26.75 -34.15
N GLN A 524 -13.61 -27.47 -34.11
CA GLN A 524 -12.42 -27.07 -33.36
C GLN A 524 -11.86 -25.75 -33.87
N VAL A 525 -11.74 -25.57 -35.18
CA VAL A 525 -11.31 -24.31 -35.80
C VAL A 525 -12.21 -23.16 -35.39
N LEU A 526 -13.53 -23.38 -35.39
CA LEU A 526 -14.50 -22.35 -34.98
C LEU A 526 -14.33 -21.98 -33.50
N VAL A 527 -14.13 -22.97 -32.62
CA VAL A 527 -13.92 -22.76 -31.19
C VAL A 527 -12.61 -21.99 -30.95
N GLU A 528 -11.53 -22.40 -31.62
CA GLU A 528 -10.24 -21.70 -31.55
C GLU A 528 -10.34 -20.24 -32.00
N GLN A 529 -11.04 -20.00 -33.12
CA GLN A 529 -11.26 -18.64 -33.59
C GLN A 529 -12.03 -17.80 -32.57
N LYS A 530 -13.14 -18.34 -32.03
CA LYS A 530 -13.94 -17.63 -31.01
C LYS A 530 -13.15 -17.41 -29.70
N PHE A 531 -12.30 -18.34 -29.33
CA PHE A 531 -11.42 -18.18 -28.18
C PHE A 531 -10.39 -17.06 -28.40
N HIS A 532 -9.78 -16.97 -29.60
CA HIS A 532 -8.88 -15.87 -29.94
C HIS A 532 -9.59 -14.51 -29.96
N GLU A 533 -10.79 -14.43 -30.53
CA GLU A 533 -11.61 -13.22 -30.49
C GLU A 533 -11.88 -12.78 -29.04
N TRP A 534 -12.27 -13.72 -28.18
CA TRP A 534 -12.54 -13.46 -26.77
C TRP A 534 -11.28 -13.00 -25.99
N LEU A 535 -10.12 -13.60 -26.26
CA LEU A 535 -8.86 -13.20 -25.65
C LEU A 535 -8.48 -11.75 -26.01
N LEU A 536 -8.73 -11.35 -27.26
CA LEU A 536 -8.50 -9.97 -27.72
C LEU A 536 -9.46 -8.98 -27.03
N GLU A 537 -10.76 -9.31 -27.00
CA GLU A 537 -11.77 -8.46 -26.36
C GLU A 537 -11.52 -8.25 -24.85
N ARG A 538 -11.00 -9.27 -24.18
CA ARG A 538 -10.69 -9.24 -22.75
C ARG A 538 -9.29 -8.70 -22.41
N GLY A 539 -8.46 -8.42 -23.39
CA GLY A 539 -7.09 -7.98 -23.21
C GLY A 539 -6.15 -9.03 -22.59
N GLN A 540 -6.60 -10.28 -22.46
CA GLN A 540 -5.84 -11.36 -21.84
C GLN A 540 -4.77 -11.96 -22.79
N ARG A 541 -4.84 -11.67 -24.07
CA ARG A 541 -3.82 -12.11 -25.02
C ARG A 541 -2.45 -11.56 -24.70
N GLN A 542 -2.36 -10.32 -24.25
CA GLN A 542 -1.09 -9.72 -23.87
C GLN A 542 -0.44 -10.44 -22.67
N GLU A 543 -1.24 -10.96 -21.74
CA GLU A 543 -0.74 -11.76 -20.62
C GLU A 543 -0.08 -13.05 -21.13
N LEU A 544 -0.74 -13.79 -22.03
CA LEU A 544 -0.17 -15.00 -22.63
C LEU A 544 1.08 -14.69 -23.46
N ASP A 545 1.04 -13.66 -24.29
CA ASP A 545 2.19 -13.25 -25.12
C ASP A 545 3.39 -12.81 -24.25
N SER A 546 3.16 -12.23 -23.07
CA SER A 546 4.21 -11.82 -22.14
C SER A 546 4.90 -12.99 -21.42
N LEU A 547 4.27 -14.17 -21.37
CA LEU A 547 4.87 -15.40 -20.83
C LEU A 547 5.83 -16.07 -21.83
N LEU A 548 5.70 -15.75 -23.11
CA LEU A 548 6.62 -16.29 -24.13
C LEU A 548 7.98 -15.58 -24.04
N PRO A 549 9.10 -16.33 -24.16
CA PRO A 549 10.42 -15.72 -24.26
C PRO A 549 10.43 -14.75 -25.45
N ALA A 550 11.00 -13.56 -25.29
CA ALA A 550 11.19 -12.64 -26.39
C ALA A 550 11.92 -13.34 -27.53
N ALA A 551 11.27 -13.46 -28.69
CA ALA A 551 11.90 -14.02 -29.86
C ALA A 551 13.21 -13.26 -30.12
N VAL A 552 14.33 -13.95 -30.12
CA VAL A 552 15.62 -13.39 -30.51
C VAL A 552 15.47 -13.03 -31.98
N THR A 553 15.22 -11.78 -32.26
CA THR A 553 15.30 -11.25 -33.64
C THR A 553 16.73 -11.46 -34.10
N PRO A 554 16.98 -12.21 -35.19
CA PRO A 554 18.32 -12.28 -35.74
C PRO A 554 18.71 -10.87 -36.13
N SER A 555 19.79 -10.38 -35.54
CA SER A 555 20.43 -9.13 -35.94
C SER A 555 20.79 -9.23 -37.39
N HIS A 556 20.16 -8.45 -38.25
CA HIS A 556 20.63 -8.25 -39.63
C HIS A 556 22.06 -7.70 -39.61
N PRO A 557 23.00 -8.35 -40.26
CA PRO A 557 24.29 -7.75 -40.50
C PRO A 557 24.12 -6.59 -41.48
N THR A 558 24.60 -5.45 -41.10
CA THR A 558 24.76 -4.25 -41.95
C THR A 558 25.55 -4.58 -43.21
N ASP A 559 24.94 -4.29 -44.35
CA ASP A 559 25.58 -4.27 -45.65
C ASP A 559 26.75 -3.30 -45.65
N SER A 560 27.92 -3.81 -46.02
CA SER A 560 28.91 -3.00 -46.72
C SER A 560 29.79 -3.87 -47.62
N ALA A 561 29.76 -3.50 -48.89
CA ALA A 561 30.75 -3.68 -49.95
C ALA A 561 30.71 -4.94 -50.83
N LEU A 562 30.15 -4.74 -52.00
CA LEU A 562 30.72 -4.97 -53.37
C LEU A 562 31.67 -6.16 -53.61
N SER A 563 31.26 -7.06 -54.48
CA SER A 563 31.90 -7.34 -55.76
C SER A 563 31.91 -8.84 -56.15
N THR A 564 31.27 -9.06 -57.25
CA THR A 564 31.59 -9.99 -58.36
C THR A 564 31.66 -11.51 -58.20
N CYS A 565 30.90 -12.09 -59.10
CA CYS A 565 31.17 -13.22 -59.99
C CYS A 565 30.88 -14.66 -59.53
N GLY A 566 29.90 -15.26 -60.15
CA GLY A 566 30.13 -16.49 -60.88
C GLY A 566 29.63 -17.80 -60.27
N SER A 567 28.66 -18.39 -60.97
CA SER A 567 28.46 -19.84 -61.13
C SER A 567 27.57 -20.60 -60.17
N GLN A 568 26.40 -20.94 -60.63
CA GLN A 568 25.65 -22.20 -60.31
C GLN A 568 26.49 -23.41 -60.77
N PRO A 569 26.29 -24.66 -60.34
CA PRO A 569 24.97 -25.32 -60.19
C PRO A 569 24.87 -26.44 -59.12
N SER A 570 23.68 -26.98 -59.07
CA SER A 570 23.24 -28.38 -58.83
C SER A 570 22.98 -28.89 -57.40
N LEU A 571 21.72 -29.16 -57.21
CA LEU A 571 21.03 -30.37 -56.71
C LEU A 571 21.86 -31.36 -55.88
N HIS A 572 21.48 -31.52 -54.62
CA HIS A 572 21.30 -32.88 -54.06
C HIS A 572 20.39 -32.84 -52.81
N ARG A 573 19.28 -33.58 -52.88
CA ARG A 573 18.52 -34.12 -51.75
C ARG A 573 19.28 -35.29 -51.11
N PRO A 574 19.23 -35.50 -49.83
CA PRO A 574 18.87 -36.83 -49.34
C PRO A 574 17.85 -36.80 -48.18
N LYS A 575 16.85 -37.58 -48.38
CA LYS A 575 16.36 -38.74 -47.59
C LYS A 575 16.11 -38.55 -46.09
N GLU A 576 14.84 -38.79 -45.79
CA GLU A 576 14.23 -39.20 -44.54
C GLU A 576 15.07 -40.22 -43.76
N GLN A 577 15.15 -40.01 -42.44
CA GLN A 577 15.13 -41.14 -41.51
C GLN A 577 14.38 -40.73 -40.24
N ALA A 578 13.43 -41.58 -39.92
CA ALA A 578 12.54 -41.57 -38.80
C ALA A 578 13.26 -41.76 -37.46
N ALA A 579 12.81 -41.04 -36.44
CA ALA A 579 12.85 -41.55 -35.07
C ALA A 579 11.57 -41.15 -34.34
N GLN A 580 10.76 -42.15 -34.14
CA GLN A 580 9.64 -42.15 -33.17
C GLN A 580 10.18 -42.01 -31.76
N ARG A 581 9.48 -41.23 -30.96
CA ARG A 581 9.08 -41.40 -29.55
C ARG A 581 9.13 -40.10 -28.77
N ALA A 582 7.97 -39.55 -28.47
CA ALA A 582 7.43 -39.52 -27.11
C ALA A 582 6.04 -38.86 -27.16
N VAL A 583 5.06 -39.66 -26.79
CA VAL A 583 3.69 -39.22 -26.49
C VAL A 583 3.74 -38.39 -25.21
N GLY A 584 3.51 -37.11 -25.32
CA GLY A 584 3.28 -36.23 -24.20
C GLY A 584 1.84 -35.73 -24.24
N ARG A 585 1.13 -36.01 -23.20
CA ARG A 585 -0.29 -35.71 -22.95
C ARG A 585 -0.59 -34.22 -23.21
N THR A 586 -1.55 -33.94 -24.07
CA THR A 586 -2.22 -32.65 -24.18
C THR A 586 -3.06 -32.41 -22.93
N PRO A 587 -3.02 -31.23 -22.31
CA PRO A 587 -3.99 -30.87 -21.28
C PRO A 587 -5.33 -30.58 -21.93
N THR A 588 -6.35 -31.22 -21.43
CA THR A 588 -7.74 -30.96 -21.76
C THR A 588 -8.11 -29.59 -21.20
N VAL A 589 -8.38 -28.66 -22.11
CA VAL A 589 -8.95 -27.35 -21.75
C VAL A 589 -10.45 -27.58 -21.51
N CYS A 590 -10.88 -27.35 -20.28
CA CYS A 590 -12.30 -27.07 -19.95
C CYS A 590 -12.52 -25.58 -19.89
#